data_81d8299dbe8f4be16667715c55e192a2
#
_entry.id   81d8299dbe8f4be16667715c55e192a2
#
_cell.length_a   1.000
_cell.length_b   1.000
_cell.length_c   1.000
_cell.angle_alpha   90.00
_cell.angle_beta   90.00
_cell.angle_gamma   90.00
#
_symmetry.space_group_name_H-M   'P 1'
#
loop_
_entity.id
_entity.type
_entity.pdbx_description
1 polymer ?
#
loop_
_entity_poly.entity_id
_entity_poly.type
_entity_poly.pdbx_seq_one_letter_code
_entity_poly.pdbx_strand_id
1 'polypeptide(L)'
;LTHINDSAFYDNISYNSFLVVTGQFPILGKHIFYDKSISIITDNDNPYCHTSEDGSVYSNDGKVLHFAPRDFQHYSYCCVEIIDRYAFQDTYFRYGDIYIPNSVRLIREHAFDDIKPALPTRSEPSYYNFKFTCDALTPPKLEGEVFTENNVGNSTLLVPKGSEELYKATPQWNTFGTIETPRPPQGISEDSVSSLKVNRVDGAIYIEALKPLETVRLIDLNGNVVHEKNQVNSCHTICDISFLDGFFGLLHVIFKDGDSEVLKLNF
;
A
#
# COMPACT_ATOMS: atom_id res chain seq x y z
N LEU A 1 21.86 -16.27 -3.48
CA LEU A 1 21.87 -15.08 -4.33
C LEU A 1 21.66 -13.85 -3.47
N THR A 2 22.61 -12.90 -3.49
CA THR A 2 22.52 -11.68 -2.66
C THR A 2 22.12 -10.45 -3.47
N HIS A 3 22.31 -10.47 -4.78
CA HIS A 3 22.00 -9.37 -5.69
C HIS A 3 21.43 -9.90 -6.99
N ILE A 4 20.49 -9.15 -7.56
CA ILE A 4 20.03 -9.27 -8.94
C ILE A 4 20.37 -7.95 -9.61
N ASN A 5 21.32 -8.00 -10.57
CA ASN A 5 21.82 -6.81 -11.22
C ASN A 5 20.81 -6.17 -12.16
N ASP A 6 21.08 -4.93 -12.57
CA ASP A 6 20.26 -4.19 -13.52
C ASP A 6 19.96 -5.02 -14.77
N SER A 7 18.71 -4.99 -15.20
CA SER A 7 18.23 -5.66 -16.40
C SER A 7 18.49 -7.18 -16.47
N ALA A 8 18.71 -7.84 -15.31
CA ALA A 8 19.11 -9.26 -15.29
C ALA A 8 18.13 -10.20 -16.02
N PHE A 9 16.85 -9.85 -16.08
CA PHE A 9 15.81 -10.64 -16.74
C PHE A 9 15.06 -9.84 -17.83
N TYR A 10 15.69 -8.79 -18.36
CA TYR A 10 15.05 -7.82 -19.26
C TYR A 10 14.42 -8.45 -20.51
N ASP A 11 15.12 -9.38 -21.18
CA ASP A 11 14.69 -9.98 -22.46
C ASP A 11 14.40 -11.49 -22.40
N ASN A 12 14.66 -12.14 -21.27
CA ASN A 12 14.76 -13.60 -21.22
C ASN A 12 13.57 -14.31 -20.56
N ILE A 13 12.51 -13.58 -20.20
CA ILE A 13 11.40 -14.15 -19.44
C ILE A 13 10.14 -14.19 -20.27
N SER A 14 9.54 -15.39 -20.34
CA SER A 14 8.23 -15.60 -20.95
C SER A 14 7.10 -14.99 -20.08
N TYR A 15 5.97 -14.69 -20.70
CA TYR A 15 4.77 -14.33 -19.93
C TYR A 15 4.45 -15.45 -18.91
N ASN A 16 4.02 -15.05 -17.70
CA ASN A 16 3.73 -15.93 -16.57
C ASN A 16 4.96 -16.64 -15.95
N SER A 17 6.13 -16.02 -16.03
CA SER A 17 7.30 -16.48 -15.29
C SER A 17 7.24 -16.03 -13.83
N PHE A 18 7.86 -16.80 -12.97
CA PHE A 18 8.01 -16.45 -11.55
C PHE A 18 9.45 -16.69 -11.09
N LEU A 19 9.88 -15.86 -10.13
CA LEU A 19 11.14 -16.00 -9.43
C LEU A 19 10.87 -16.59 -8.05
N VAL A 20 11.50 -17.74 -7.73
CA VAL A 20 11.38 -18.34 -6.40
C VAL A 20 12.52 -17.86 -5.51
N VAL A 21 12.19 -17.27 -4.37
CA VAL A 21 13.15 -16.83 -3.35
C VAL A 21 13.14 -17.83 -2.20
N THR A 22 14.24 -18.59 -2.05
CA THR A 22 14.39 -19.64 -1.03
C THR A 22 15.22 -19.21 0.20
N GLY A 23 15.70 -17.97 0.23
CA GLY A 23 16.53 -17.42 1.30
C GLY A 23 16.22 -15.95 1.55
N GLN A 24 17.22 -15.16 1.94
CA GLN A 24 17.05 -13.72 2.06
C GLN A 24 16.64 -13.10 0.74
N PHE A 25 15.78 -12.07 0.82
CA PHE A 25 15.40 -11.33 -0.37
C PHE A 25 16.64 -10.64 -0.96
N PRO A 26 16.92 -10.83 -2.27
CA PRO A 26 18.10 -10.24 -2.88
C PRO A 26 17.95 -8.72 -3.02
N ILE A 27 19.06 -7.99 -3.04
CA ILE A 27 19.07 -6.60 -3.44
C ILE A 27 18.75 -6.52 -4.93
N LEU A 28 17.69 -5.81 -5.28
CA LEU A 28 17.25 -5.64 -6.65
C LEU A 28 18.01 -4.50 -7.33
N GLY A 29 18.37 -4.70 -8.58
CA GLY A 29 18.86 -3.67 -9.49
C GLY A 29 17.73 -2.97 -10.25
N LYS A 30 18.12 -2.04 -11.13
CA LYS A 30 17.19 -1.28 -11.95
C LYS A 30 16.65 -2.12 -13.11
N HIS A 31 15.33 -2.00 -13.39
CA HIS A 31 14.66 -2.65 -14.54
C HIS A 31 14.91 -4.16 -14.66
N ILE A 32 14.94 -4.86 -13.54
CA ILE A 32 15.20 -6.31 -13.56
C ILE A 32 14.13 -7.08 -14.34
N PHE A 33 12.91 -6.55 -14.45
CA PHE A 33 11.74 -7.19 -15.05
C PHE A 33 11.02 -6.27 -16.05
N TYR A 34 11.74 -5.59 -16.90
CA TYR A 34 11.15 -4.61 -17.81
C TYR A 34 9.92 -5.15 -18.58
N ASP A 35 8.81 -4.42 -18.45
CA ASP A 35 7.51 -4.58 -19.15
C ASP A 35 6.85 -5.98 -19.07
N LYS A 36 7.20 -6.80 -18.07
CA LYS A 36 6.64 -8.16 -17.93
C LYS A 36 5.98 -8.35 -16.58
N SER A 37 4.84 -9.04 -16.60
CA SER A 37 4.19 -9.50 -15.36
C SER A 37 4.98 -10.68 -14.79
N ILE A 38 5.86 -10.40 -13.84
CA ILE A 38 6.61 -11.42 -13.13
C ILE A 38 6.09 -11.46 -11.69
N SER A 39 5.80 -12.66 -11.24
CA SER A 39 5.50 -12.91 -9.84
C SER A 39 6.79 -13.31 -9.12
N ILE A 40 7.04 -12.70 -7.97
CA ILE A 40 8.05 -13.19 -7.05
C ILE A 40 7.31 -14.01 -5.99
N ILE A 41 7.71 -15.25 -5.81
CA ILE A 41 7.17 -16.13 -4.80
C ILE A 41 8.27 -16.58 -3.84
N THR A 42 7.92 -16.72 -2.58
CA THR A 42 8.82 -17.24 -1.57
C THR A 42 8.45 -18.70 -1.26
N ASP A 43 9.44 -19.49 -0.87
CA ASP A 43 9.18 -20.82 -0.31
C ASP A 43 8.34 -20.69 0.97
N ASN A 44 7.39 -21.59 1.20
CA ASN A 44 6.47 -21.55 2.34
C ASN A 44 7.20 -21.54 3.69
N ASP A 45 8.36 -22.16 3.75
CA ASP A 45 9.19 -22.25 4.95
C ASP A 45 10.34 -21.22 4.98
N ASN A 46 10.30 -20.20 4.11
CA ASN A 46 11.34 -19.18 4.06
C ASN A 46 11.40 -18.41 5.39
N PRO A 47 12.53 -18.40 6.12
CA PRO A 47 12.60 -17.77 7.43
C PRO A 47 12.80 -16.25 7.38
N TYR A 48 12.99 -15.66 6.19
CA TYR A 48 13.35 -14.25 6.03
C TYR A 48 12.25 -13.39 5.43
N CYS A 49 11.49 -13.93 4.48
CA CYS A 49 10.47 -13.19 3.77
C CYS A 49 9.33 -14.11 3.32
N HIS A 50 8.18 -13.51 3.06
CA HIS A 50 7.00 -14.21 2.56
C HIS A 50 6.34 -13.41 1.44
N THR A 51 5.67 -14.11 0.53
CA THR A 51 4.82 -13.51 -0.50
C THR A 51 3.38 -13.50 0.00
N SER A 52 2.75 -12.33 -0.05
CA SER A 52 1.34 -12.16 0.29
C SER A 52 0.41 -12.55 -0.85
N GLU A 53 -0.90 -12.61 -0.58
CA GLU A 53 -1.94 -12.99 -1.55
C GLU A 53 -1.98 -12.05 -2.77
N ASP A 54 -1.62 -10.78 -2.61
CA ASP A 54 -1.55 -9.80 -3.70
C ASP A 54 -0.24 -9.88 -4.52
N GLY A 55 0.68 -10.78 -4.16
CA GLY A 55 1.97 -10.95 -4.82
C GLY A 55 3.07 -10.03 -4.31
N SER A 56 2.81 -9.21 -3.30
CA SER A 56 3.84 -8.42 -2.63
C SER A 56 4.75 -9.29 -1.77
N VAL A 57 6.02 -8.92 -1.66
CA VAL A 57 6.99 -9.63 -0.82
C VAL A 57 7.40 -8.77 0.36
N TYR A 58 7.22 -9.32 1.55
CA TYR A 58 7.55 -8.68 2.82
C TYR A 58 8.59 -9.48 3.60
N SER A 59 9.30 -8.80 4.51
CA SER A 59 10.00 -9.51 5.61
C SER A 59 9.00 -10.30 6.45
N ASN A 60 9.44 -11.37 7.12
CA ASN A 60 8.54 -12.24 7.89
C ASN A 60 7.83 -11.54 9.06
N ASP A 61 8.41 -10.46 9.59
CA ASP A 61 7.77 -9.60 10.59
C ASP A 61 6.83 -8.55 9.98
N GLY A 62 6.69 -8.51 8.66
CA GLY A 62 5.84 -7.59 7.92
C GLY A 62 6.34 -6.14 7.87
N LYS A 63 7.54 -5.86 8.38
CA LYS A 63 8.03 -4.49 8.54
C LYS A 63 8.74 -3.92 7.31
N VAL A 64 9.23 -4.75 6.43
CA VAL A 64 9.91 -4.34 5.20
C VAL A 64 9.11 -4.79 4.00
N LEU A 65 8.71 -3.86 3.15
CA LEU A 65 8.21 -4.15 1.81
C LEU A 65 9.40 -4.26 0.86
N HIS A 66 9.70 -5.47 0.43
CA HIS A 66 10.80 -5.73 -0.51
C HIS A 66 10.39 -5.56 -1.97
N PHE A 67 9.16 -5.93 -2.30
CA PHE A 67 8.67 -5.91 -3.68
C PHE A 67 7.15 -5.76 -3.72
N ALA A 68 6.67 -4.90 -4.59
CA ALA A 68 5.26 -4.75 -4.94
C ALA A 68 5.04 -5.25 -6.39
N PRO A 69 3.99 -6.04 -6.64
CA PRO A 69 3.70 -6.53 -7.99
C PRO A 69 3.31 -5.39 -8.92
N ARG A 70 3.30 -5.68 -10.25
CA ARG A 70 2.95 -4.69 -11.27
C ARG A 70 1.59 -4.03 -11.03
N ASP A 71 0.56 -4.82 -10.73
CA ASP A 71 -0.81 -4.36 -10.48
C ASP A 71 -1.07 -4.26 -8.96
N PHE A 72 -0.19 -3.56 -8.25
CA PHE A 72 -0.27 -3.39 -6.81
C PHE A 72 -1.57 -2.71 -6.38
N GLN A 73 -2.23 -3.30 -5.41
CA GLN A 73 -3.42 -2.73 -4.78
C GLN A 73 -3.05 -2.21 -3.38
N HIS A 74 -3.40 -0.97 -3.10
CA HIS A 74 -2.93 -0.14 -1.96
C HIS A 74 -3.10 -0.72 -0.55
N TYR A 75 -3.70 -1.90 -0.41
CA TYR A 75 -4.27 -2.33 0.86
C TYR A 75 -3.35 -3.19 1.73
N SER A 76 -2.12 -3.42 1.28
CA SER A 76 -1.34 -4.53 1.86
C SER A 76 -0.24 -4.15 2.84
N TYR A 77 0.08 -2.87 3.06
CA TYR A 77 1.33 -2.54 3.77
C TYR A 77 1.24 -1.52 4.93
N CYS A 78 0.11 -1.45 5.60
CA CYS A 78 -0.13 -0.49 6.70
C CYS A 78 0.77 -0.67 7.94
N CYS A 79 1.47 -1.77 8.09
CA CYS A 79 2.43 -2.03 9.18
C CYS A 79 3.89 -1.95 8.74
N VAL A 80 4.14 -1.61 7.49
CA VAL A 80 5.49 -1.49 6.93
C VAL A 80 6.20 -0.29 7.54
N GLU A 81 7.40 -0.51 8.04
CA GLU A 81 8.28 0.54 8.55
C GLU A 81 9.31 0.98 7.50
N ILE A 82 9.65 0.10 6.55
CA ILE A 82 10.66 0.33 5.52
C ILE A 82 10.12 -0.07 4.16
N ILE A 83 10.21 0.85 3.21
CA ILE A 83 10.02 0.57 1.78
C ILE A 83 11.42 0.38 1.18
N ASP A 84 11.68 -0.80 0.65
CA ASP A 84 13.00 -1.19 0.17
C ASP A 84 13.34 -0.58 -1.19
N ARG A 85 14.61 -0.69 -1.58
CA ARG A 85 15.12 -0.24 -2.88
C ARG A 85 14.34 -0.89 -4.03
N TYR A 86 13.91 -0.07 -5.00
CA TYR A 86 13.13 -0.51 -6.17
C TYR A 86 11.83 -1.25 -5.84
N ALA A 87 11.30 -1.15 -4.62
CA ALA A 87 10.12 -1.91 -4.20
C ALA A 87 8.90 -1.70 -5.11
N PHE A 88 8.68 -0.49 -5.59
CA PHE A 88 7.58 -0.13 -6.50
C PHE A 88 8.03 0.09 -7.94
N GLN A 89 9.26 -0.29 -8.31
CA GLN A 89 9.71 -0.09 -9.68
C GLN A 89 8.78 -0.78 -10.69
N ASP A 90 8.43 -0.07 -11.78
CA ASP A 90 7.50 -0.53 -12.81
C ASP A 90 6.10 -0.92 -12.32
N THR A 91 5.73 -0.51 -11.10
CA THR A 91 4.39 -0.75 -10.55
C THR A 91 3.35 0.20 -11.17
N TYR A 92 2.16 -0.34 -11.45
CA TYR A 92 1.02 0.40 -11.95
C TYR A 92 0.09 0.75 -10.80
N PHE A 93 -0.09 2.04 -10.54
CA PHE A 93 -1.03 2.52 -9.53
C PHE A 93 -2.36 2.89 -10.18
N ARG A 94 -3.43 2.25 -9.73
CA ARG A 94 -4.78 2.56 -10.22
C ARG A 94 -5.09 4.03 -9.87
N TYR A 95 -5.53 4.78 -10.87
CA TYR A 95 -5.83 6.24 -10.75
C TYR A 95 -4.63 7.12 -10.35
N GLY A 96 -3.42 6.60 -10.32
CA GLY A 96 -2.23 7.35 -9.89
C GLY A 96 -2.17 7.66 -8.39
N ASP A 97 -3.00 7.02 -7.57
CA ASP A 97 -3.01 7.19 -6.11
C ASP A 97 -1.97 6.29 -5.45
N ILE A 98 -1.07 6.88 -4.67
CA ILE A 98 0.00 6.19 -3.92
C ILE A 98 -0.17 6.53 -2.45
N TYR A 99 -0.27 5.50 -1.62
CA TYR A 99 -0.45 5.66 -0.19
C TYR A 99 0.81 5.24 0.58
N ILE A 100 1.31 6.09 1.46
CA ILE A 100 2.43 5.84 2.38
C ILE A 100 1.88 5.90 3.80
N PRO A 101 1.77 4.76 4.49
CA PRO A 101 1.19 4.70 5.83
C PRO A 101 2.07 5.40 6.86
N ASN A 102 1.46 5.79 7.98
CA ASN A 102 2.14 6.48 9.09
C ASN A 102 3.21 5.62 9.78
N SER A 103 3.21 4.31 9.57
CA SER A 103 4.22 3.39 10.09
C SER A 103 5.55 3.49 9.35
N VAL A 104 5.56 3.96 8.10
CA VAL A 104 6.78 4.08 7.30
C VAL A 104 7.71 5.15 7.90
N ARG A 105 8.95 4.73 8.17
CA ARG A 105 10.01 5.59 8.74
C ARG A 105 11.19 5.77 7.81
N LEU A 106 11.35 4.84 6.85
CA LEU A 106 12.46 4.84 5.91
C LEU A 106 11.97 4.41 4.53
N ILE A 107 12.37 5.18 3.52
CA ILE A 107 12.19 4.84 2.11
C ILE A 107 13.57 4.84 1.48
N ARG A 108 13.94 3.70 0.88
CA ARG A 108 15.26 3.53 0.27
C ARG A 108 15.27 4.02 -1.16
N GLU A 109 16.49 4.23 -1.65
CA GLU A 109 16.75 4.78 -2.97
C GLU A 109 15.99 4.04 -4.08
N HIS A 110 15.49 4.80 -5.05
CA HIS A 110 14.79 4.29 -6.22
C HIS A 110 13.48 3.52 -5.93
N ALA A 111 12.94 3.61 -4.71
CA ALA A 111 11.75 2.86 -4.32
C ALA A 111 10.55 3.11 -5.23
N PHE A 112 10.42 4.31 -5.79
CA PHE A 112 9.32 4.73 -6.67
C PHE A 112 9.77 5.03 -8.10
N ASP A 113 10.88 4.47 -8.56
CA ASP A 113 11.33 4.66 -9.93
C ASP A 113 10.37 4.01 -10.93
N ASP A 114 10.15 4.71 -12.06
CA ASP A 114 9.36 4.21 -13.19
C ASP A 114 7.94 3.73 -12.83
N ILE A 115 7.37 4.24 -11.74
CA ILE A 115 5.95 4.01 -11.42
C ILE A 115 5.06 4.58 -12.53
N LYS A 116 3.93 3.92 -12.76
CA LYS A 116 3.01 4.26 -13.87
C LYS A 116 1.57 4.33 -13.34
N PRO A 117 0.76 5.30 -13.79
CA PRO A 117 -0.68 5.23 -13.53
C PRO A 117 -1.29 4.12 -14.39
N ALA A 118 -2.17 3.33 -13.82
CA ALA A 118 -3.00 2.41 -14.58
C ALA A 118 -4.05 3.23 -15.35
N LEU A 119 -3.85 3.37 -16.66
CA LEU A 119 -4.72 4.20 -17.51
C LEU A 119 -6.06 3.51 -17.75
N PRO A 120 -7.19 4.20 -17.60
CA PRO A 120 -8.49 3.66 -17.98
C PRO A 120 -8.72 3.68 -19.50
N THR A 121 -7.96 4.42 -20.32
CA THR A 121 -8.16 4.48 -21.78
C THR A 121 -6.95 4.94 -22.58
N ARG A 122 -6.94 4.58 -23.86
CA ARG A 122 -5.91 4.69 -24.90
C ARG A 122 -5.52 6.13 -25.35
N SER A 123 -5.93 7.20 -24.71
CA SER A 123 -5.94 8.53 -25.35
C SER A 123 -5.44 9.72 -24.52
N GLU A 124 -4.60 9.54 -23.49
CA GLU A 124 -4.08 10.72 -22.79
C GLU A 124 -2.54 10.81 -22.81
N PRO A 125 -1.99 12.05 -22.94
CA PRO A 125 -0.57 12.24 -23.11
C PRO A 125 0.22 12.14 -21.81
N SER A 126 1.45 11.82 -21.97
CA SER A 126 2.63 11.56 -21.17
C SER A 126 2.98 12.45 -19.95
N TYR A 127 2.04 13.12 -19.30
CA TYR A 127 2.27 13.81 -18.03
C TYR A 127 1.49 13.11 -16.92
N TYR A 128 2.16 12.24 -16.21
CA TYR A 128 1.56 11.50 -15.09
C TYR A 128 1.52 12.41 -13.86
N ASN A 129 0.31 12.79 -13.44
CA ASN A 129 0.09 13.44 -12.17
C ASN A 129 -0.27 12.36 -11.15
N PHE A 130 0.66 12.06 -10.26
CA PHE A 130 0.39 11.16 -9.15
C PHE A 130 -0.18 11.94 -7.95
N LYS A 131 -0.98 11.26 -7.17
CA LYS A 131 -1.40 11.74 -5.87
C LYS A 131 -0.81 10.82 -4.80
N PHE A 132 0.17 11.34 -4.09
CA PHE A 132 0.74 10.67 -2.92
C PHE A 132 -0.03 11.10 -1.67
N THR A 133 -0.39 10.14 -0.85
CA THR A 133 -0.91 10.40 0.50
C THR A 133 0.08 9.80 1.49
N CYS A 134 0.70 10.63 2.32
CA CYS A 134 1.59 10.19 3.38
C CYS A 134 0.97 10.55 4.73
N ASP A 135 0.58 9.55 5.50
CA ASP A 135 -0.10 9.74 6.80
C ASP A 135 0.88 9.99 7.97
N ALA A 136 2.18 10.06 7.72
CA ALA A 136 3.17 10.34 8.77
C ALA A 136 3.21 11.83 9.12
N LEU A 137 3.11 12.16 10.41
CA LEU A 137 3.25 13.55 10.90
C LEU A 137 4.65 14.11 10.69
N THR A 138 5.67 13.25 10.71
CA THR A 138 7.05 13.57 10.39
C THR A 138 7.44 12.87 9.10
N PRO A 139 8.00 13.56 8.10
CA PRO A 139 8.39 12.94 6.85
C PRO A 139 9.28 11.71 7.08
N PRO A 140 8.98 10.56 6.47
CA PRO A 140 9.88 9.42 6.46
C PRO A 140 11.27 9.81 5.96
N LYS A 141 12.32 9.23 6.57
CA LYS A 141 13.69 9.40 6.11
C LYS A 141 13.82 8.84 4.69
N LEU A 142 14.46 9.58 3.80
CA LEU A 142 14.81 9.12 2.47
C LEU A 142 16.29 8.73 2.45
N GLU A 143 16.60 7.57 1.88
CA GLU A 143 17.96 7.07 1.72
C GLU A 143 18.31 7.03 0.23
N GLY A 144 19.26 7.89 -0.14
CA GLY A 144 19.59 8.09 -1.56
C GLY A 144 18.51 8.87 -2.32
N GLU A 145 18.45 8.68 -3.62
CA GLU A 145 17.46 9.28 -4.51
C GLU A 145 16.22 8.40 -4.58
N VAL A 146 15.08 8.90 -4.07
CA VAL A 146 13.84 8.12 -3.93
C VAL A 146 12.81 8.48 -4.99
N PHE A 147 12.70 9.78 -5.32
CA PHE A 147 11.75 10.29 -6.31
C PHE A 147 12.50 10.84 -7.51
N THR A 148 12.07 10.47 -8.72
CA THR A 148 12.53 11.12 -9.94
C THR A 148 11.72 12.39 -10.20
N GLU A 149 12.33 13.43 -10.81
CA GLU A 149 11.63 14.68 -11.14
C GLU A 149 10.37 14.45 -11.99
N ASN A 150 10.40 13.47 -12.88
CA ASN A 150 9.27 13.14 -13.74
C ASN A 150 8.07 12.57 -12.97
N ASN A 151 8.31 11.99 -11.78
CA ASN A 151 7.26 11.36 -11.00
C ASN A 151 6.59 12.32 -10.00
N VAL A 152 7.27 13.37 -9.52
CA VAL A 152 6.72 14.17 -8.42
C VAL A 152 6.59 15.67 -8.70
N GLY A 153 7.31 16.25 -9.64
CA GLY A 153 7.22 17.69 -9.95
C GLY A 153 5.84 18.18 -10.40
N ASN A 154 5.03 17.27 -10.97
CA ASN A 154 3.63 17.54 -11.34
C ASN A 154 2.63 16.81 -10.43
N SER A 155 3.12 16.19 -9.36
CA SER A 155 2.31 15.38 -8.46
C SER A 155 1.90 16.14 -7.21
N THR A 156 0.82 15.70 -6.60
CA THR A 156 0.31 16.23 -5.33
C THR A 156 0.69 15.30 -4.19
N LEU A 157 1.23 15.86 -3.11
CA LEU A 157 1.46 15.18 -1.85
C LEU A 157 0.43 15.65 -0.83
N LEU A 158 -0.39 14.72 -0.36
CA LEU A 158 -1.30 14.93 0.75
C LEU A 158 -0.62 14.51 2.05
N VAL A 159 -0.62 15.39 3.06
CA VAL A 159 0.03 15.15 4.35
C VAL A 159 -0.91 15.52 5.49
N PRO A 160 -0.72 15.01 6.72
CA PRO A 160 -1.55 15.35 7.86
C PRO A 160 -1.55 16.86 8.14
N LYS A 161 -2.70 17.36 8.59
CA LYS A 161 -2.88 18.79 8.92
C LYS A 161 -1.81 19.25 9.93
N GLY A 162 -1.10 20.32 9.57
CA GLY A 162 -0.05 20.92 10.39
C GLY A 162 1.36 20.37 10.14
N SER A 163 1.52 19.37 9.25
CA SER A 163 2.84 18.86 8.88
C SER A 163 3.35 19.41 7.54
N GLU A 164 2.56 20.22 6.82
CA GLU A 164 2.85 20.71 5.48
C GLU A 164 4.19 21.46 5.40
N GLU A 165 4.45 22.36 6.36
CA GLU A 165 5.69 23.15 6.39
C GLU A 165 6.91 22.26 6.65
N LEU A 166 6.76 21.18 7.43
CA LEU A 166 7.83 20.23 7.67
C LEU A 166 8.19 19.46 6.40
N TYR A 167 7.19 19.00 5.64
CA TYR A 167 7.42 18.33 4.35
C TYR A 167 8.04 19.29 3.33
N LYS A 168 7.58 20.53 3.24
CA LYS A 168 8.17 21.57 2.38
C LYS A 168 9.62 21.92 2.75
N ALA A 169 10.00 21.75 4.01
CA ALA A 169 11.36 21.99 4.48
C ALA A 169 12.29 20.76 4.33
N THR A 170 11.73 19.57 4.04
CA THR A 170 12.50 18.32 3.99
C THR A 170 12.96 18.04 2.55
N PRO A 171 14.27 17.83 2.31
CA PRO A 171 14.82 17.52 0.98
C PRO A 171 14.12 16.33 0.31
N GLN A 172 13.98 16.41 -1.00
CA GLN A 172 13.21 15.54 -1.90
C GLN A 172 11.68 15.59 -1.66
N TRP A 173 11.18 15.61 -0.42
CA TRP A 173 9.76 15.83 -0.16
C TRP A 173 9.29 17.20 -0.68
N ASN A 174 10.17 18.20 -0.66
CA ASN A 174 9.90 19.54 -1.18
C ASN A 174 9.89 19.67 -2.71
N THR A 175 10.16 18.59 -3.44
CA THR A 175 10.13 18.57 -4.91
C THR A 175 8.74 18.28 -5.48
N PHE A 176 7.78 17.91 -4.64
CA PHE A 176 6.38 17.75 -5.07
C PHE A 176 5.79 19.09 -5.56
N GLY A 177 5.06 19.03 -6.67
CA GLY A 177 4.46 20.24 -7.25
C GLY A 177 3.43 20.90 -6.35
N THR A 178 2.70 20.12 -5.55
CA THR A 178 1.75 20.61 -4.55
C THR A 178 1.89 19.78 -3.28
N ILE A 179 1.94 20.45 -2.12
CA ILE A 179 1.91 19.81 -0.79
C ILE A 179 0.74 20.42 -0.03
N GLU A 180 -0.27 19.63 0.28
CA GLU A 180 -1.51 20.10 0.92
C GLU A 180 -2.09 19.05 1.88
N THR A 181 -3.04 19.46 2.69
CA THR A 181 -3.80 18.53 3.53
C THR A 181 -5.00 17.94 2.78
N PRO A 182 -5.37 16.67 3.05
CA PRO A 182 -6.64 16.13 2.56
C PRO A 182 -7.79 17.03 2.98
N ARG A 183 -8.66 17.39 2.03
CA ARG A 183 -9.92 18.08 2.39
C ARG A 183 -10.81 17.09 3.14
N PRO A 184 -11.32 17.46 4.34
CA PRO A 184 -12.30 16.63 4.99
C PRO A 184 -13.52 16.44 4.05
N PRO A 185 -14.11 15.24 3.98
CA PRO A 185 -15.36 15.06 3.25
C PRO A 185 -16.39 16.01 3.83
N GLN A 186 -17.07 16.77 2.97
CA GLN A 186 -18.10 17.71 3.40
C GLN A 186 -19.22 16.93 4.10
N GLY A 187 -19.36 17.10 5.42
CA GLY A 187 -20.50 16.59 6.19
C GLY A 187 -20.19 15.68 7.38
N ILE A 188 -18.92 15.47 7.77
CA ILE A 188 -18.59 14.71 8.99
C ILE A 188 -17.93 15.64 10.01
N SER A 189 -18.51 15.69 11.22
CA SER A 189 -17.98 16.43 12.37
C SER A 189 -16.62 15.83 12.84
N GLU A 190 -15.68 16.69 13.21
CA GLU A 190 -14.29 16.40 13.59
C GLU A 190 -14.10 15.58 14.90
N ASP A 191 -15.11 14.88 15.41
CA ASP A 191 -15.08 14.24 16.74
C ASP A 191 -15.07 12.70 16.71
N SER A 192 -14.13 12.11 16.01
CA SER A 192 -13.54 10.81 16.38
C SER A 192 -12.39 10.46 15.43
N VAL A 193 -11.18 10.45 15.92
CA VAL A 193 -10.06 9.82 15.21
C VAL A 193 -10.28 8.30 15.27
N SER A 194 -11.08 7.77 14.35
CA SER A 194 -11.20 6.32 14.19
C SER A 194 -9.85 5.79 13.74
N SER A 195 -9.35 4.76 14.42
CA SER A 195 -8.14 4.06 13.99
C SER A 195 -8.38 3.18 12.76
N LEU A 196 -9.62 3.15 12.25
CA LEU A 196 -10.05 2.36 11.11
C LEU A 196 -10.43 3.25 9.93
N LYS A 197 -9.94 2.91 8.74
CA LYS A 197 -10.46 3.38 7.45
C LYS A 197 -11.22 2.24 6.79
N VAL A 198 -12.43 2.51 6.32
CA VAL A 198 -13.29 1.50 5.70
C VAL A 198 -13.82 2.02 4.38
N ASN A 199 -13.52 1.31 3.30
CA ASN A 199 -13.95 1.65 1.94
C ASN A 199 -14.71 0.48 1.33
N ARG A 200 -15.76 0.75 0.53
CA ARG A 200 -16.45 -0.25 -0.28
C ARG A 200 -16.09 -0.06 -1.75
N VAL A 201 -15.67 -1.15 -2.39
CA VAL A 201 -15.39 -1.17 -3.84
C VAL A 201 -15.80 -2.54 -4.39
N ASP A 202 -16.60 -2.55 -5.46
CA ASP A 202 -16.94 -3.75 -6.25
C ASP A 202 -17.43 -4.96 -5.42
N GLY A 203 -18.28 -4.74 -4.42
CA GLY A 203 -18.84 -5.82 -3.61
C GLY A 203 -17.92 -6.33 -2.50
N ALA A 204 -16.83 -5.63 -2.20
CA ALA A 204 -15.95 -5.91 -1.07
C ALA A 204 -15.80 -4.71 -0.13
N ILE A 205 -15.59 -4.97 1.15
CA ILE A 205 -15.20 -3.97 2.14
C ILE A 205 -13.69 -4.10 2.37
N TYR A 206 -13.00 -2.99 2.18
CA TYR A 206 -11.57 -2.83 2.47
C TYR A 206 -11.44 -2.14 3.82
N ILE A 207 -10.73 -2.77 4.74
CA ILE A 207 -10.54 -2.31 6.11
C ILE A 207 -9.05 -2.08 6.32
N GLU A 208 -8.69 -0.85 6.67
CA GLU A 208 -7.35 -0.46 7.09
C GLU A 208 -7.38 -0.02 8.55
N ALA A 209 -6.35 -0.38 9.30
CA ALA A 209 -6.20 -0.06 10.70
C ALA A 209 -4.80 0.42 11.03
N LEU A 210 -4.65 1.21 12.07
CA LEU A 210 -3.34 1.65 12.59
C LEU A 210 -2.62 0.56 13.39
N LYS A 211 -3.34 -0.51 13.77
CA LYS A 211 -2.84 -1.64 14.55
C LYS A 211 -3.18 -2.96 13.87
N PRO A 212 -2.39 -4.03 14.08
CA PRO A 212 -2.70 -5.34 13.54
C PRO A 212 -4.07 -5.85 14.01
N LEU A 213 -4.88 -6.29 13.03
CA LEU A 213 -6.19 -6.86 13.25
C LEU A 213 -6.06 -8.32 13.69
N GLU A 214 -6.87 -8.73 14.66
CA GLU A 214 -7.04 -10.13 15.04
C GLU A 214 -8.30 -10.72 14.43
N THR A 215 -9.43 -10.04 14.63
CA THR A 215 -10.73 -10.49 14.13
C THR A 215 -11.52 -9.34 13.54
N VAL A 216 -12.20 -9.61 12.45
CA VAL A 216 -13.15 -8.69 11.81
C VAL A 216 -14.50 -9.38 11.68
N ARG A 217 -15.57 -8.75 12.15
CA ARG A 217 -16.96 -9.24 12.10
C ARG A 217 -17.88 -8.22 11.45
N LEU A 218 -18.72 -8.68 10.55
CA LEU A 218 -19.88 -7.93 10.08
C LEU A 218 -21.12 -8.46 10.80
N ILE A 219 -21.88 -7.56 11.40
CA ILE A 219 -23.04 -7.89 12.25
C ILE A 219 -24.25 -7.18 11.68
N ASP A 220 -25.33 -7.90 11.41
CA ASP A 220 -26.58 -7.33 10.93
C ASP A 220 -27.34 -6.57 12.03
N LEU A 221 -28.45 -5.91 11.67
CA LEU A 221 -29.29 -5.18 12.63
C LEU A 221 -29.98 -6.07 13.67
N ASN A 222 -30.02 -7.39 13.45
CA ASN A 222 -30.58 -8.35 14.40
C ASN A 222 -29.54 -8.89 15.38
N GLY A 223 -28.27 -8.47 15.21
CA GLY A 223 -27.14 -8.92 16.01
C GLY A 223 -26.48 -10.22 15.52
N ASN A 224 -26.86 -10.73 14.34
CA ASN A 224 -26.25 -11.92 13.77
C ASN A 224 -24.92 -11.57 13.09
N VAL A 225 -23.90 -12.39 13.29
CA VAL A 225 -22.64 -12.30 12.55
C VAL A 225 -22.88 -12.86 11.15
N VAL A 226 -22.82 -12.00 10.13
CA VAL A 226 -23.03 -12.36 8.72
C VAL A 226 -21.72 -12.67 8.00
N HIS A 227 -20.61 -12.15 8.51
CA HIS A 227 -19.26 -12.47 8.03
C HIS A 227 -18.27 -12.37 9.19
N GLU A 228 -17.33 -13.31 9.28
CA GLU A 228 -16.25 -13.30 10.26
C GLU A 228 -14.94 -13.74 9.63
N LYS A 229 -13.88 -12.99 9.90
CA LYS A 229 -12.52 -13.32 9.52
C LYS A 229 -11.65 -13.26 10.76
N ASN A 230 -11.05 -14.40 11.12
CA ASN A 230 -10.21 -14.54 12.31
C ASN A 230 -8.73 -14.66 11.90
N GLN A 231 -7.82 -14.39 12.83
CA GLN A 231 -6.38 -14.50 12.62
C GLN A 231 -5.88 -13.67 11.43
N VAL A 232 -6.43 -12.47 11.26
CA VAL A 232 -6.08 -11.57 10.15
C VAL A 232 -4.59 -11.29 10.14
N ASN A 233 -3.99 -11.04 11.31
CA ASN A 233 -2.54 -10.83 11.49
C ASN A 233 -1.94 -9.73 10.61
N SER A 234 -2.75 -8.78 10.17
CA SER A 234 -2.40 -7.68 9.30
C SER A 234 -3.15 -6.43 9.74
N CYS A 235 -2.64 -5.25 9.40
CA CYS A 235 -3.35 -3.99 9.64
C CYS A 235 -4.44 -3.71 8.60
N HIS A 236 -4.63 -4.60 7.64
CA HIS A 236 -5.68 -4.48 6.63
C HIS A 236 -6.33 -5.84 6.38
N THR A 237 -7.55 -5.81 5.88
CA THR A 237 -8.21 -6.99 5.35
C THR A 237 -9.29 -6.62 4.35
N ILE A 238 -9.67 -7.60 3.54
CA ILE A 238 -10.77 -7.50 2.58
C ILE A 238 -11.84 -8.49 3.03
N CYS A 239 -13.07 -8.02 3.10
CA CYS A 239 -14.25 -8.85 3.33
C CYS A 239 -15.11 -8.83 2.07
N ASP A 240 -15.25 -9.97 1.40
CA ASP A 240 -16.20 -10.11 0.29
C ASP A 240 -17.62 -10.01 0.85
N ILE A 241 -18.38 -9.06 0.34
CA ILE A 241 -19.77 -8.81 0.67
C ILE A 241 -20.67 -8.80 -0.57
N SER A 242 -20.19 -9.37 -1.67
CA SER A 242 -20.92 -9.42 -2.95
C SER A 242 -22.27 -10.12 -2.81
N PHE A 243 -22.42 -10.97 -1.80
CA PHE A 243 -23.68 -11.67 -1.45
C PHE A 243 -24.67 -10.81 -0.63
N LEU A 244 -24.26 -9.58 -0.23
CA LEU A 244 -25.10 -8.66 0.57
C LEU A 244 -25.57 -7.50 -0.30
N ASP A 245 -26.80 -7.54 -0.78
CA ASP A 245 -27.47 -6.40 -1.40
C ASP A 245 -27.92 -5.40 -0.33
N GLY A 246 -27.24 -4.23 -0.28
CA GLY A 246 -27.60 -3.15 0.62
C GLY A 246 -27.41 -3.51 2.11
N PHE A 247 -26.17 -3.67 2.56
CA PHE A 247 -25.87 -4.02 3.94
C PHE A 247 -26.01 -2.81 4.88
N PHE A 248 -26.86 -3.00 5.89
CA PHE A 248 -26.95 -2.15 7.07
C PHE A 248 -26.52 -2.94 8.29
N GLY A 249 -25.50 -2.47 9.02
CA GLY A 249 -25.04 -3.20 10.18
C GLY A 249 -23.83 -2.56 10.86
N LEU A 250 -23.13 -3.37 11.61
CA LEU A 250 -21.94 -2.98 12.35
C LEU A 250 -20.72 -3.74 11.83
N LEU A 251 -19.61 -3.03 11.69
CA LEU A 251 -18.29 -3.60 11.59
C LEU A 251 -17.68 -3.62 12.99
N HIS A 252 -17.41 -4.79 13.53
CA HIS A 252 -16.69 -4.99 14.79
C HIS A 252 -15.30 -5.52 14.50
N VAL A 253 -14.30 -4.77 14.92
CA VAL A 253 -12.89 -5.10 14.73
C VAL A 253 -12.25 -5.31 16.10
N ILE A 254 -11.51 -6.40 16.23
CA ILE A 254 -10.69 -6.72 17.41
C ILE A 254 -9.24 -6.70 16.97
N PHE A 255 -8.41 -5.95 17.68
CA PHE A 255 -6.97 -5.84 17.43
C PHE A 255 -6.19 -6.88 18.23
N LYS A 256 -4.97 -7.18 17.80
CA LYS A 256 -4.08 -8.14 18.48
C LYS A 256 -3.73 -7.78 19.92
N ASP A 257 -3.76 -6.49 20.26
CA ASP A 257 -3.53 -6.01 21.64
C ASP A 257 -4.75 -6.16 22.56
N GLY A 258 -5.87 -6.67 22.03
CA GLY A 258 -7.12 -6.88 22.74
C GLY A 258 -8.08 -5.67 22.69
N ASP A 259 -7.66 -4.54 22.15
CA ASP A 259 -8.56 -3.42 21.90
C ASP A 259 -9.62 -3.78 20.86
N SER A 260 -10.73 -3.05 20.82
CA SER A 260 -11.73 -3.23 19.77
C SER A 260 -12.39 -1.92 19.36
N GLU A 261 -12.82 -1.84 18.12
CA GLU A 261 -13.61 -0.75 17.58
C GLU A 261 -14.86 -1.26 16.89
N VAL A 262 -15.93 -0.45 16.95
CA VAL A 262 -17.20 -0.74 16.26
C VAL A 262 -17.57 0.44 15.39
N LEU A 263 -17.76 0.20 14.11
CA LEU A 263 -18.21 1.20 13.14
C LEU A 263 -19.59 0.81 12.60
N LYS A 264 -20.44 1.81 12.41
CA LYS A 264 -21.72 1.62 11.73
C LYS A 264 -21.51 1.69 10.23
N LEU A 265 -21.93 0.64 9.52
CA LEU A 265 -21.89 0.55 8.08
C LEU A 265 -23.29 0.76 7.48
N ASN A 266 -23.30 1.51 6.39
CA ASN A 266 -24.50 1.79 5.60
C ASN A 266 -24.08 1.81 4.11
N PHE A 267 -24.37 0.74 3.39
CA PHE A 267 -23.98 0.58 1.99
C PHE A 267 -25.17 0.30 1.09
#